data_11bd7eb1592b3a7864ebd77a17e829d4
#
_entry.id   11bd7eb1592b3a7864ebd77a17e829d4
#
_cell.length_a   1.000
_cell.length_b   1.000
_cell.length_c   1.000
_cell.angle_alpha   90.00
_cell.angle_beta   90.00
_cell.angle_gamma   90.00
#
_symmetry.space_group_name_H-M   'P 1'
#
loop_
_entity.id
_entity.type
_entity.pdbx_description
1 polymer ?
#
loop_
_entity_poly.entity_id
_entity_poly.type
_entity_poly.pdbx_seq_one_letter_code
_entity_poly.pdbx_strand_id
1 'polypeptide(L)'
;MALVLLIKGHVYNMKKTILFLQILLLILFSGGCSREIKPDQDPTEREFSVQSLAKGDIDNVLDIHVHEVRKLLRELMGKLYKRNPKQLKKSPFNDIDKNISRVFDKHHDWSFKQLDFKEGVDAIKMTFDDAYHGDRVFSFIVGLSSMLMASYGDKTDFYMLDKVDGQVLYNSARNIEIAVWKLSNNRDEQGQLFLYSNSLPNEEAYLSYERLFGKLVANQDTIAIIMESKNKRLIKKIFQNMATAVFLPI
;
A
#
# COMPACT_ATOMS: atom_id res chain seq x y z
N MET A 1 -11.33 -36.32 -58.87
CA MET A 1 -12.21 -36.19 -57.67
C MET A 1 -11.45 -36.39 -56.36
N ALA A 2 -10.45 -37.29 -56.27
CA ALA A 2 -9.70 -37.53 -55.02
C ALA A 2 -8.82 -36.37 -54.53
N LEU A 3 -8.20 -35.57 -55.40
CA LEU A 3 -7.32 -34.45 -55.05
C LEU A 3 -8.05 -33.31 -54.33
N VAL A 4 -9.31 -33.03 -54.70
CA VAL A 4 -10.15 -31.97 -54.08
C VAL A 4 -10.57 -32.35 -52.66
N LEU A 5 -10.76 -33.62 -52.37
CA LEU A 5 -11.08 -34.14 -51.03
C LEU A 5 -9.88 -34.04 -50.07
N LEU A 6 -8.66 -34.32 -50.56
CA LEU A 6 -7.41 -34.20 -49.79
C LEU A 6 -7.12 -32.74 -49.41
N ILE A 7 -7.31 -31.81 -50.32
CA ILE A 7 -7.09 -30.38 -50.07
C ILE A 7 -8.14 -29.83 -49.05
N LYS A 8 -9.41 -30.25 -49.15
CA LYS A 8 -10.45 -29.87 -48.19
C LYS A 8 -10.16 -30.40 -46.77
N GLY A 9 -9.65 -31.64 -46.66
CA GLY A 9 -9.26 -32.23 -45.38
C GLY A 9 -8.08 -31.50 -44.74
N HIS A 10 -7.10 -31.10 -45.54
CA HIS A 10 -5.91 -30.37 -45.05
C HIS A 10 -6.28 -28.94 -44.57
N VAL A 11 -7.11 -28.24 -45.31
CA VAL A 11 -7.62 -26.89 -44.93
C VAL A 11 -8.50 -26.95 -43.70
N TYR A 12 -9.30 -27.98 -43.51
CA TYR A 12 -10.12 -28.20 -42.33
C TYR A 12 -9.26 -28.43 -41.08
N ASN A 13 -8.24 -29.24 -41.16
CA ASN A 13 -7.30 -29.48 -40.06
C ASN A 13 -6.49 -28.24 -39.71
N MET A 14 -6.03 -27.45 -40.69
CA MET A 14 -5.35 -26.17 -40.44
C MET A 14 -6.24 -25.18 -39.70
N LYS A 15 -7.52 -25.05 -40.09
CA LYS A 15 -8.47 -24.16 -39.37
C LYS A 15 -8.69 -24.59 -37.93
N LYS A 16 -8.78 -25.90 -37.66
CA LYS A 16 -8.87 -26.43 -36.29
C LYS A 16 -7.62 -26.14 -35.47
N THR A 17 -6.43 -26.28 -36.02
CA THR A 17 -5.17 -25.99 -35.34
C THR A 17 -5.02 -24.50 -35.03
N ILE A 18 -5.42 -23.63 -35.96
CA ILE A 18 -5.40 -22.17 -35.77
C ILE A 18 -6.41 -21.76 -34.67
N LEU A 19 -7.63 -22.34 -34.69
CA LEU A 19 -8.62 -22.07 -33.66
C LEU A 19 -8.17 -22.55 -32.27
N PHE A 20 -7.52 -23.70 -32.18
CA PHE A 20 -6.97 -24.23 -30.95
C PHE A 20 -5.83 -23.34 -30.41
N LEU A 21 -4.98 -22.82 -31.29
CA LEU A 21 -3.90 -21.90 -30.94
C LEU A 21 -4.46 -20.53 -30.45
N GLN A 22 -5.54 -20.05 -31.07
CA GLN A 22 -6.21 -18.82 -30.64
C GLN A 22 -6.88 -18.97 -29.27
N ILE A 23 -7.51 -20.12 -29.01
CA ILE A 23 -8.12 -20.40 -27.69
C ILE A 23 -7.03 -20.55 -26.63
N LEU A 24 -5.92 -21.20 -26.93
CA LEU A 24 -4.77 -21.33 -26.02
C LEU A 24 -4.15 -19.95 -25.72
N LEU A 25 -4.04 -19.09 -26.73
CA LEU A 25 -3.56 -17.72 -26.57
C LEU A 25 -4.50 -16.88 -25.69
N LEU A 26 -5.82 -17.03 -25.88
CA LEU A 26 -6.85 -16.35 -25.06
C LEU A 26 -6.80 -16.80 -23.59
N ILE A 27 -6.53 -18.08 -23.32
CA ILE A 27 -6.38 -18.61 -21.96
C ILE A 27 -5.11 -18.07 -21.28
N LEU A 28 -4.03 -17.87 -22.04
CA LEU A 28 -2.79 -17.27 -21.53
C LEU A 28 -2.93 -15.77 -21.18
N PHE A 29 -3.86 -15.05 -21.83
CA PHE A 29 -4.16 -13.64 -21.53
C PHE A 29 -5.25 -13.44 -20.48
N SER A 30 -5.99 -14.47 -20.08
CA SER A 30 -7.00 -14.39 -19.02
C SER A 30 -6.44 -14.53 -17.60
N GLY A 31 -5.11 -14.63 -17.43
CA GLY A 31 -4.44 -14.44 -16.15
C GLY A 31 -4.58 -13.00 -15.69
N GLY A 32 -5.79 -12.63 -15.23
CA GLY A 32 -6.07 -11.33 -14.64
C GLY A 32 -5.15 -11.10 -13.45
N CYS A 33 -4.49 -9.95 -13.42
CA CYS A 33 -3.81 -9.45 -12.24
C CYS A 33 -4.82 -9.34 -11.09
N SER A 34 -4.96 -10.39 -10.28
CA SER A 34 -5.56 -10.24 -8.97
C SER A 34 -4.58 -9.42 -8.13
N ARG A 35 -5.03 -8.31 -7.60
CA ARG A 35 -4.35 -7.51 -6.57
C ARG A 35 -4.21 -8.40 -5.32
N GLU A 36 -3.16 -9.18 -5.26
CA GLU A 36 -2.96 -10.13 -4.16
C GLU A 36 -1.97 -9.56 -3.17
N ILE A 37 -2.47 -9.06 -2.03
CA ILE A 37 -1.62 -8.73 -0.88
C ILE A 37 -1.34 -10.06 -0.18
N LYS A 38 -0.12 -10.55 -0.34
CA LYS A 38 0.33 -11.77 0.32
C LYS A 38 0.62 -11.54 1.80
N PRO A 39 0.48 -12.57 2.65
CA PRO A 39 0.93 -12.50 4.04
C PRO A 39 2.39 -12.08 4.14
N ASP A 40 2.70 -11.36 5.22
CA ASP A 40 4.00 -10.73 5.48
C ASP A 40 5.06 -11.82 5.73
N GLN A 41 5.80 -12.21 4.69
CA GLN A 41 6.98 -13.07 4.81
C GLN A 41 8.25 -12.21 4.76
N ASP A 42 9.18 -12.47 5.68
CA ASP A 42 10.46 -11.75 5.71
C ASP A 42 11.24 -12.01 4.41
N PRO A 43 11.57 -10.99 3.61
CA PRO A 43 12.28 -11.16 2.37
C PRO A 43 13.71 -11.69 2.51
N THR A 44 14.26 -11.68 3.74
CA THR A 44 15.61 -12.21 4.03
C THR A 44 15.66 -13.72 4.19
N GLU A 45 14.51 -14.40 4.36
CA GLU A 45 14.40 -15.87 4.55
C GLU A 45 14.05 -16.62 3.25
N ARG A 46 14.24 -16.04 2.08
CA ARG A 46 13.80 -16.65 0.80
C ARG A 46 14.66 -17.85 0.40
N GLU A 47 14.01 -18.99 0.23
CA GLU A 47 14.59 -20.13 -0.49
C GLU A 47 14.77 -19.81 -1.99
N PHE A 48 15.80 -20.42 -2.59
CA PHE A 48 16.05 -20.30 -4.03
C PHE A 48 14.85 -20.83 -4.82
N SER A 49 14.25 -19.98 -5.64
CA SER A 49 13.15 -20.35 -6.54
C SER A 49 13.44 -19.89 -7.97
N VAL A 50 12.81 -20.52 -8.95
CA VAL A 50 12.92 -20.10 -10.37
C VAL A 50 12.48 -18.64 -10.55
N GLN A 51 11.55 -18.18 -9.72
CA GLN A 51 11.10 -16.79 -9.71
C GLN A 51 12.20 -15.81 -9.26
N SER A 52 13.15 -16.25 -8.41
CA SER A 52 14.27 -15.41 -7.98
C SER A 52 15.24 -15.07 -9.13
N LEU A 53 15.28 -15.88 -10.18
CA LEU A 53 16.07 -15.60 -11.38
C LEU A 53 15.54 -14.42 -12.22
N ALA A 54 14.27 -14.05 -12.04
CA ALA A 54 13.64 -12.92 -12.73
C ALA A 54 13.74 -11.61 -11.92
N LYS A 55 14.42 -11.60 -10.77
CA LYS A 55 14.61 -10.43 -9.91
C LYS A 55 15.98 -9.80 -10.14
N GLY A 56 15.99 -8.49 -10.30
CA GLY A 56 17.20 -7.68 -10.26
C GLY A 56 17.50 -7.20 -8.82
N ASP A 57 18.70 -6.66 -8.60
CA ASP A 57 19.10 -6.11 -7.29
C ASP A 57 18.11 -5.03 -6.78
N ILE A 58 17.59 -4.19 -7.68
CA ILE A 58 16.64 -3.14 -7.34
C ILE A 58 15.28 -3.71 -6.95
N ASP A 59 14.85 -4.82 -7.55
CA ASP A 59 13.59 -5.48 -7.22
C ASP A 59 13.65 -6.04 -5.79
N ASN A 60 14.79 -6.61 -5.40
CA ASN A 60 15.04 -7.04 -4.02
C ASN A 60 15.04 -5.86 -3.03
N VAL A 61 15.60 -4.72 -3.43
CA VAL A 61 15.56 -3.49 -2.60
C VAL A 61 14.13 -3.02 -2.42
N LEU A 62 13.31 -3.01 -3.47
CA LEU A 62 11.88 -2.67 -3.39
C LEU A 62 11.12 -3.59 -2.46
N ASP A 63 11.33 -4.92 -2.56
CA ASP A 63 10.72 -5.90 -1.66
C ASP A 63 11.05 -5.60 -0.20
N ILE A 64 12.32 -5.33 0.12
CA ILE A 64 12.77 -4.99 1.47
C ILE A 64 12.09 -3.70 1.96
N HIS A 65 12.03 -2.66 1.12
CA HIS A 65 11.39 -1.41 1.48
C HIS A 65 9.90 -1.57 1.77
N VAL A 66 9.16 -2.29 0.93
CA VAL A 66 7.73 -2.57 1.15
C VAL A 66 7.52 -3.35 2.44
N HIS A 67 8.35 -4.38 2.69
CA HIS A 67 8.27 -5.16 3.92
C HIS A 67 8.49 -4.27 5.16
N GLU A 68 9.55 -3.45 5.18
CA GLU A 68 9.82 -2.53 6.29
C GLU A 68 8.71 -1.49 6.49
N VAL A 69 8.15 -0.94 5.41
CA VAL A 69 7.00 -0.03 5.49
C VAL A 69 5.81 -0.71 6.15
N ARG A 70 5.46 -1.92 5.72
CA ARG A 70 4.35 -2.70 6.31
C ARG A 70 4.59 -3.02 7.78
N LYS A 71 5.81 -3.39 8.15
CA LYS A 71 6.23 -3.65 9.55
C LYS A 71 6.09 -2.40 10.42
N LEU A 72 6.53 -1.23 9.94
CA LEU A 72 6.37 0.05 10.65
C LEU A 72 4.90 0.44 10.82
N LEU A 73 4.06 0.21 9.82
CA LEU A 73 2.61 0.46 9.89
C LEU A 73 1.92 -0.47 10.89
N ARG A 74 2.31 -1.74 10.96
CA ARG A 74 1.83 -2.70 11.99
C ARG A 74 2.17 -2.20 13.38
N GLU A 75 3.43 -1.79 13.61
CA GLU A 75 3.84 -1.22 14.90
C GLU A 75 3.06 0.04 15.23
N LEU A 76 2.87 0.94 14.26
CA LEU A 76 2.11 2.17 14.42
C LEU A 76 0.66 1.88 14.82
N MET A 77 -0.02 0.94 14.16
CA MET A 77 -1.39 0.53 14.48
C MET A 77 -1.52 0.05 15.92
N GLY A 78 -0.62 -0.84 16.35
CA GLY A 78 -0.59 -1.35 17.71
C GLY A 78 -0.40 -0.24 18.75
N LYS A 79 0.51 0.70 18.49
CA LYS A 79 0.73 1.88 19.37
C LYS A 79 -0.48 2.79 19.42
N LEU A 80 -1.10 3.10 18.27
CA LEU A 80 -2.28 3.96 18.21
C LEU A 80 -3.45 3.35 18.98
N TYR A 81 -3.71 2.04 18.87
CA TYR A 81 -4.76 1.41 19.66
C TYR A 81 -4.47 1.44 21.17
N LYS A 82 -3.22 1.20 21.59
CA LYS A 82 -2.82 1.33 23.00
C LYS A 82 -3.03 2.73 23.54
N ARG A 83 -2.77 3.75 22.72
CA ARG A 83 -2.96 5.16 23.09
C ARG A 83 -4.43 5.60 23.00
N ASN A 84 -5.24 4.95 22.19
CA ASN A 84 -6.64 5.27 21.91
C ASN A 84 -7.58 4.09 22.20
N PRO A 85 -7.71 3.62 23.46
CA PRO A 85 -8.50 2.42 23.78
C PRO A 85 -9.99 2.57 23.44
N LYS A 86 -10.50 3.82 23.41
CA LYS A 86 -11.88 4.10 22.97
C LYS A 86 -12.09 3.72 21.49
N GLN A 87 -11.08 3.84 20.62
CA GLN A 87 -11.17 3.44 19.23
C GLN A 87 -11.15 1.92 19.08
N LEU A 88 -10.33 1.22 19.89
CA LEU A 88 -10.31 -0.24 19.91
C LEU A 88 -11.70 -0.84 20.25
N LYS A 89 -12.45 -0.20 21.16
CA LYS A 89 -13.83 -0.65 21.50
C LYS A 89 -14.82 -0.49 20.36
N LYS A 90 -14.53 0.37 19.36
CA LYS A 90 -15.35 0.55 18.14
C LYS A 90 -15.00 -0.46 17.06
N SER A 91 -13.87 -1.14 17.18
CA SER A 91 -13.43 -2.17 16.24
C SER A 91 -14.24 -3.46 16.42
N PRO A 92 -14.34 -4.31 15.37
CA PRO A 92 -15.10 -5.56 15.44
C PRO A 92 -14.58 -6.56 16.47
N PHE A 93 -13.29 -6.48 16.83
CA PHE A 93 -12.64 -7.53 17.62
C PHE A 93 -12.31 -7.13 19.05
N ASN A 94 -12.31 -5.84 19.39
CA ASN A 94 -11.81 -5.32 20.68
C ASN A 94 -10.46 -5.95 21.11
N ASP A 95 -9.62 -6.28 20.13
CA ASP A 95 -8.35 -6.99 20.25
C ASP A 95 -7.37 -6.40 19.24
N ILE A 96 -6.21 -5.94 19.72
CA ILE A 96 -5.22 -5.24 18.90
C ILE A 96 -4.65 -6.15 17.83
N ASP A 97 -4.23 -7.36 18.18
CA ASP A 97 -3.56 -8.29 17.27
C ASP A 97 -4.51 -8.78 16.17
N LYS A 98 -5.77 -9.02 16.50
CA LYS A 98 -6.80 -9.38 15.52
C LYS A 98 -7.08 -8.25 14.55
N ASN A 99 -7.09 -6.98 15.01
CA ASN A 99 -7.27 -5.84 14.12
C ASN A 99 -6.03 -5.61 13.24
N ILE A 100 -4.82 -5.81 13.75
CA ILE A 100 -3.59 -5.77 12.97
C ILE A 100 -3.62 -6.88 11.91
N SER A 101 -3.88 -8.12 12.30
CA SER A 101 -3.96 -9.26 11.38
C SER A 101 -5.00 -9.05 10.28
N ARG A 102 -6.13 -8.41 10.59
CA ARG A 102 -7.15 -8.06 9.60
C ARG A 102 -6.64 -7.16 8.49
N VAL A 103 -5.72 -6.23 8.80
CA VAL A 103 -5.18 -5.28 7.83
C VAL A 103 -3.96 -5.84 7.09
N PHE A 104 -3.12 -6.61 7.77
CA PHE A 104 -1.80 -6.96 7.24
C PHE A 104 -1.62 -8.43 6.86
N ASP A 105 -2.42 -9.34 7.43
CA ASP A 105 -2.23 -10.78 7.23
C ASP A 105 -3.37 -11.42 6.43
N LYS A 106 -4.50 -10.73 6.26
CA LYS A 106 -5.62 -11.22 5.46
C LYS A 106 -5.60 -10.62 4.08
N HIS A 107 -6.00 -11.43 3.11
CA HIS A 107 -6.20 -10.95 1.74
C HIS A 107 -7.37 -9.97 1.67
N HIS A 108 -7.13 -8.80 1.09
CA HIS A 108 -8.11 -7.77 0.79
C HIS A 108 -7.55 -6.80 -0.26
N ASP A 109 -8.43 -6.05 -0.90
CA ASP A 109 -8.15 -5.01 -1.89
C ASP A 109 -8.33 -3.59 -1.31
N TRP A 110 -8.10 -3.41 0.00
CA TRP A 110 -8.37 -2.19 0.77
C TRP A 110 -9.85 -1.80 0.88
N SER A 111 -10.76 -2.62 0.36
CA SER A 111 -12.20 -2.37 0.29
C SER A 111 -12.90 -2.79 1.59
N PHE A 112 -13.02 -1.87 2.54
CA PHE A 112 -13.64 -2.10 3.84
C PHE A 112 -14.97 -1.37 3.98
N LYS A 113 -16.07 -2.11 4.19
CA LYS A 113 -17.41 -1.55 4.38
C LYS A 113 -17.48 -0.51 5.52
N GLN A 114 -16.69 -0.69 6.59
CA GLN A 114 -16.65 0.25 7.73
C GLN A 114 -16.04 1.62 7.38
N LEU A 115 -15.38 1.73 6.23
CA LEU A 115 -14.81 2.96 5.69
C LEU A 115 -15.59 3.44 4.46
N ASP A 116 -16.83 2.96 4.27
CA ASP A 116 -17.60 3.22 3.05
C ASP A 116 -16.78 2.97 1.77
N PHE A 117 -15.95 1.92 1.82
CA PHE A 117 -15.03 1.53 0.75
C PHE A 117 -14.00 2.60 0.39
N LYS A 118 -13.77 3.58 1.26
CA LYS A 118 -12.73 4.60 1.08
C LYS A 118 -11.36 4.02 1.42
N GLU A 119 -10.38 4.38 0.62
CA GLU A 119 -8.96 4.02 0.77
C GLU A 119 -8.05 5.25 0.61
N GLY A 120 -6.76 5.10 0.82
CA GLY A 120 -5.77 6.14 0.59
C GLY A 120 -6.08 7.42 1.36
N VAL A 121 -5.89 8.53 0.67
CA VAL A 121 -6.09 9.88 1.22
C VAL A 121 -7.52 10.10 1.74
N ASP A 122 -8.52 9.47 1.13
CA ASP A 122 -9.91 9.68 1.54
C ASP A 122 -10.24 8.95 2.85
N ALA A 123 -9.65 7.78 3.10
CA ALA A 123 -9.71 7.15 4.42
C ALA A 123 -8.93 7.96 5.48
N ILE A 124 -7.77 8.56 5.11
CA ILE A 124 -7.05 9.47 6.03
C ILE A 124 -7.93 10.67 6.38
N LYS A 125 -8.57 11.31 5.41
CA LYS A 125 -9.46 12.46 5.65
C LYS A 125 -10.64 12.09 6.57
N MET A 126 -11.24 10.91 6.36
CA MET A 126 -12.32 10.39 7.20
C MET A 126 -11.91 10.30 8.69
N THR A 127 -10.64 10.04 8.98
CA THR A 127 -10.12 10.02 10.36
C THR A 127 -10.39 11.34 11.11
N PHE A 128 -10.36 12.46 10.38
CA PHE A 128 -10.46 13.82 10.90
C PHE A 128 -11.81 14.49 10.57
N ASP A 129 -12.83 13.69 10.28
CA ASP A 129 -14.19 14.15 10.00
C ASP A 129 -15.05 13.99 11.27
N ASP A 130 -15.68 15.06 11.74
CA ASP A 130 -16.57 15.03 12.93
C ASP A 130 -17.76 14.08 12.71
N ALA A 131 -18.28 13.99 11.49
CA ALA A 131 -19.37 13.09 11.13
C ALA A 131 -18.99 11.60 11.19
N TYR A 132 -17.69 11.25 11.20
CA TYR A 132 -17.26 9.87 11.29
C TYR A 132 -17.21 9.36 12.72
N HIS A 133 -18.10 8.45 13.07
CA HIS A 133 -18.22 7.87 14.41
C HIS A 133 -17.57 6.48 14.57
N GLY A 134 -16.96 5.94 13.50
CA GLY A 134 -16.28 4.64 13.48
C GLY A 134 -14.93 4.63 14.18
N ASP A 135 -14.17 3.59 13.93
CA ASP A 135 -12.81 3.39 14.44
C ASP A 135 -11.79 4.25 13.66
N ARG A 136 -11.38 5.37 14.24
CA ARG A 136 -10.46 6.32 13.61
C ARG A 136 -9.03 5.79 13.48
N VAL A 137 -8.60 4.87 14.36
CA VAL A 137 -7.29 4.20 14.22
C VAL A 137 -7.30 3.32 12.98
N PHE A 138 -8.37 2.57 12.78
CA PHE A 138 -8.54 1.74 11.60
C PHE A 138 -8.57 2.58 10.32
N SER A 139 -9.36 3.66 10.30
CA SER A 139 -9.44 4.57 9.16
C SER A 139 -8.07 5.17 8.81
N PHE A 140 -7.33 5.65 9.81
CA PHE A 140 -6.01 6.23 9.63
C PHE A 140 -4.99 5.24 9.07
N ILE A 141 -4.94 4.03 9.66
CA ILE A 141 -3.98 2.99 9.25
C ILE A 141 -4.31 2.42 7.87
N VAL A 142 -5.58 2.12 7.59
CA VAL A 142 -5.99 1.67 6.25
C VAL A 142 -5.67 2.74 5.21
N GLY A 143 -5.97 4.01 5.51
CA GLY A 143 -5.66 5.10 4.60
C GLY A 143 -4.17 5.26 4.33
N LEU A 144 -3.31 5.25 5.37
CA LEU A 144 -1.86 5.29 5.18
C LEU A 144 -1.36 4.06 4.43
N SER A 145 -1.83 2.87 4.80
CA SER A 145 -1.35 1.62 4.21
C SER A 145 -1.71 1.53 2.73
N SER A 146 -2.97 1.78 2.37
CA SER A 146 -3.41 1.74 0.97
C SER A 146 -2.75 2.82 0.12
N MET A 147 -2.58 4.05 0.65
CA MET A 147 -1.85 5.12 -0.01
C MET A 147 -0.38 4.73 -0.30
N LEU A 148 0.29 4.15 0.70
CA LEU A 148 1.67 3.71 0.53
C LEU A 148 1.78 2.54 -0.43
N MET A 149 0.89 1.54 -0.32
CA MET A 149 0.88 0.41 -1.26
C MET A 149 0.59 0.85 -2.69
N ALA A 150 -0.31 1.82 -2.89
CA ALA A 150 -0.56 2.41 -4.22
C ALA A 150 0.71 3.06 -4.81
N SER A 151 1.57 3.70 -3.98
CA SER A 151 2.84 4.25 -4.46
C SER A 151 3.85 3.21 -4.95
N TYR A 152 3.66 1.95 -4.56
CA TYR A 152 4.37 0.78 -5.05
C TYR A 152 3.61 0.01 -6.14
N GLY A 153 2.50 0.56 -6.65
CA GLY A 153 1.64 -0.10 -7.63
C GLY A 153 0.85 -1.28 -7.06
N ASP A 154 0.54 -1.25 -5.76
CA ASP A 154 -0.14 -2.30 -4.98
C ASP A 154 0.56 -3.67 -5.03
N LYS A 155 1.89 -3.65 -5.09
CA LYS A 155 2.73 -4.85 -5.14
C LYS A 155 3.53 -5.02 -3.86
N THR A 156 3.74 -6.28 -3.47
CA THR A 156 4.63 -6.68 -2.37
C THR A 156 5.88 -7.41 -2.86
N ASP A 157 5.82 -7.88 -4.11
CA ASP A 157 6.92 -8.56 -4.80
C ASP A 157 7.17 -7.89 -6.14
N PHE A 158 8.43 -7.58 -6.43
CA PHE A 158 8.83 -6.86 -7.64
C PHE A 158 9.70 -7.75 -8.53
N TYR A 159 9.59 -7.53 -9.84
CA TYR A 159 10.30 -8.24 -10.88
C TYR A 159 10.83 -7.26 -11.94
N MET A 160 11.80 -7.69 -12.73
CA MET A 160 12.58 -6.87 -13.67
C MET A 160 11.75 -5.95 -14.58
N LEU A 161 10.50 -6.31 -14.90
CA LEU A 161 9.62 -5.52 -15.75
C LEU A 161 8.72 -4.55 -14.98
N ASP A 162 8.74 -4.60 -13.67
CA ASP A 162 7.91 -3.73 -12.84
C ASP A 162 8.45 -2.29 -12.86
N LYS A 163 7.52 -1.37 -13.01
CA LYS A 163 7.83 0.06 -13.02
C LYS A 163 7.24 0.71 -11.78
N VAL A 164 8.11 1.30 -10.97
CA VAL A 164 7.73 2.12 -9.84
C VAL A 164 8.18 3.56 -10.12
N ASP A 165 7.29 4.51 -9.91
CA ASP A 165 7.55 5.93 -10.17
C ASP A 165 8.08 6.60 -8.90
N GLY A 166 9.30 7.11 -8.94
CA GLY A 166 9.94 7.77 -7.82
C GLY A 166 9.23 9.06 -7.39
N GLN A 167 8.56 9.77 -8.32
CA GLN A 167 7.78 10.96 -7.96
C GLN A 167 6.56 10.58 -7.10
N VAL A 168 5.90 9.47 -7.40
CA VAL A 168 4.76 8.97 -6.63
C VAL A 168 5.20 8.53 -5.22
N LEU A 169 6.36 7.86 -5.13
CA LEU A 169 6.98 7.52 -3.84
C LEU A 169 7.33 8.77 -3.02
N TYR A 170 7.93 9.78 -3.65
CA TYR A 170 8.20 11.07 -3.00
C TYR A 170 6.91 11.76 -2.52
N ASN A 171 5.87 11.78 -3.35
CA ASN A 171 4.57 12.33 -2.97
C ASN A 171 3.97 11.61 -1.76
N SER A 172 4.12 10.29 -1.70
CA SER A 172 3.64 9.49 -0.55
C SER A 172 4.35 9.88 0.75
N ALA A 173 5.67 10.15 0.70
CA ALA A 173 6.42 10.67 1.86
C ALA A 173 5.85 12.03 2.34
N ARG A 174 5.57 12.95 1.43
CA ARG A 174 4.95 14.26 1.76
C ARG A 174 3.54 14.07 2.34
N ASN A 175 2.78 13.12 1.82
CA ASN A 175 1.46 12.78 2.33
C ASN A 175 1.51 12.20 3.75
N ILE A 176 2.55 11.43 4.10
CA ILE A 176 2.77 11.00 5.49
C ILE A 176 2.97 12.23 6.39
N GLU A 177 3.81 13.19 5.99
CA GLU A 177 4.05 14.40 6.78
C GLU A 177 2.76 15.19 7.02
N ILE A 178 1.93 15.33 5.99
CA ILE A 178 0.62 15.98 6.12
C ILE A 178 -0.29 15.21 7.09
N ALA A 179 -0.33 13.88 6.98
CA ALA A 179 -1.13 13.03 7.87
C ALA A 179 -0.67 13.15 9.33
N VAL A 180 0.65 13.19 9.57
CA VAL A 180 1.24 13.38 10.91
C VAL A 180 0.90 14.74 11.46
N TRP A 181 1.01 15.79 10.64
CA TRP A 181 0.62 17.14 11.07
C TRP A 181 -0.86 17.20 11.46
N LYS A 182 -1.75 16.61 10.66
CA LYS A 182 -3.19 16.52 10.98
C LYS A 182 -3.44 15.72 12.26
N LEU A 183 -2.73 14.61 12.45
CA LEU A 183 -2.83 13.78 13.66
C LEU A 183 -2.49 14.56 14.92
N SER A 184 -1.52 15.47 14.83
CA SER A 184 -1.05 16.28 15.98
C SER A 184 -1.84 17.55 16.20
N ASN A 185 -2.52 18.08 15.20
CA ASN A 185 -3.12 19.42 15.25
C ASN A 185 -4.64 19.44 15.06
N ASN A 186 -5.22 18.49 14.31
CA ASN A 186 -6.65 18.52 14.05
C ASN A 186 -7.45 18.15 15.30
N ARG A 187 -8.48 18.94 15.55
CA ARG A 187 -9.35 18.82 16.71
C ARG A 187 -10.80 18.75 16.25
N ASP A 188 -11.60 18.04 17.03
CA ASP A 188 -13.06 17.99 16.88
C ASP A 188 -13.73 19.30 17.31
N GLU A 189 -15.04 19.38 17.15
CA GLU A 189 -15.85 20.54 17.54
C GLU A 189 -15.75 20.88 19.04
N GLN A 190 -15.33 19.94 19.89
CA GLN A 190 -15.10 20.11 21.32
C GLN A 190 -13.66 20.51 21.65
N GLY A 191 -12.81 20.72 20.64
CA GLY A 191 -11.39 21.08 20.79
C GLY A 191 -10.49 19.91 21.21
N GLN A 192 -10.97 18.66 21.16
CA GLN A 192 -10.20 17.46 21.46
C GLN A 192 -9.49 16.94 20.22
N LEU A 193 -8.30 16.34 20.37
CA LEU A 193 -7.64 15.64 19.26
C LEU A 193 -8.49 14.44 18.84
N PHE A 194 -8.65 14.25 17.55
CA PHE A 194 -9.34 13.08 16.99
C PHE A 194 -8.67 11.76 17.37
N LEU A 195 -7.33 11.76 17.42
CA LEU A 195 -6.50 10.65 17.89
C LEU A 195 -5.32 11.19 18.70
N TYR A 196 -5.00 10.51 19.78
CA TYR A 196 -3.80 10.78 20.57
C TYR A 196 -2.63 9.97 19.99
N SER A 197 -1.50 10.64 19.78
CA SER A 197 -0.23 10.02 19.34
C SER A 197 0.89 10.41 20.32
N ASN A 198 1.35 11.63 20.24
CA ASN A 198 2.43 12.15 21.06
C ASN A 198 2.01 12.45 22.49
N SER A 199 2.97 12.82 23.32
CA SER A 199 2.75 13.25 24.70
C SER A 199 1.91 14.52 24.73
N LEU A 200 0.96 14.59 25.65
CA LEU A 200 0.21 15.80 25.96
C LEU A 200 1.05 16.74 26.84
N PRO A 201 0.69 18.05 26.94
CA PRO A 201 1.50 19.05 27.67
C PRO A 201 1.87 18.68 29.09
N ASN A 202 1.06 17.84 29.76
CA ASN A 202 1.25 17.43 31.16
C ASN A 202 1.78 16.00 31.29
N GLU A 203 2.24 15.37 30.21
CA GLU A 203 2.81 14.03 30.19
C GLU A 203 4.30 14.10 29.99
N GLU A 204 5.02 13.07 30.45
CA GLU A 204 6.42 12.89 30.14
C GLU A 204 6.62 12.75 28.61
N ALA A 205 7.55 13.54 28.06
CA ALA A 205 7.77 13.57 26.63
C ALA A 205 8.39 12.26 26.13
N TYR A 206 7.77 11.63 25.15
CA TYR A 206 8.34 10.49 24.43
C TYR A 206 8.12 10.63 22.91
N LEU A 207 9.17 10.33 22.15
CA LEU A 207 9.27 10.58 20.72
C LEU A 207 9.07 9.30 19.89
N SER A 208 8.25 8.37 20.41
CA SER A 208 8.15 7.05 19.76
C SER A 208 7.32 7.08 18.48
N TYR A 209 6.38 7.99 18.36
CA TYR A 209 5.58 8.18 17.14
C TYR A 209 6.37 8.94 16.09
N GLU A 210 7.04 10.05 16.45
CA GLU A 210 7.93 10.80 15.56
C GLU A 210 8.98 9.91 14.94
N ARG A 211 9.56 9.01 15.74
CA ARG A 211 10.55 8.05 15.26
C ARG A 211 9.96 7.09 14.22
N LEU A 212 8.73 6.59 14.42
CA LEU A 212 8.08 5.71 13.45
C LEU A 212 7.73 6.45 12.16
N PHE A 213 7.12 7.63 12.26
CA PHE A 213 6.80 8.44 11.10
C PHE A 213 8.06 8.90 10.36
N GLY A 214 9.10 9.29 11.09
CA GLY A 214 10.41 9.63 10.50
C GLY A 214 11.02 8.47 9.72
N LYS A 215 10.90 7.23 10.22
CA LYS A 215 11.34 6.05 9.49
C LYS A 215 10.50 5.80 8.23
N LEU A 216 9.17 5.97 8.30
CA LEU A 216 8.29 5.82 7.13
C LEU A 216 8.65 6.85 6.04
N VAL A 217 8.80 8.13 6.41
CA VAL A 217 9.20 9.20 5.50
C VAL A 217 10.57 8.91 4.90
N ALA A 218 11.57 8.56 5.72
CA ALA A 218 12.92 8.27 5.26
C ALA A 218 12.97 7.08 4.29
N ASN A 219 12.20 6.02 4.56
CA ASN A 219 12.09 4.88 3.63
C ASN A 219 11.55 5.32 2.27
N GLN A 220 10.47 6.11 2.24
CA GLN A 220 9.87 6.58 0.99
C GLN A 220 10.78 7.53 0.23
N ASP A 221 11.42 8.47 0.91
CA ASP A 221 12.37 9.41 0.29
C ASP A 221 13.59 8.68 -0.29
N THR A 222 14.12 7.69 0.43
CA THR A 222 15.27 6.91 -0.03
C THR A 222 14.95 6.11 -1.28
N ILE A 223 13.86 5.37 -1.27
CA ILE A 223 13.48 4.56 -2.43
C ILE A 223 13.07 5.42 -3.63
N ALA A 224 12.45 6.59 -3.39
CA ALA A 224 12.14 7.56 -4.44
C ALA A 224 13.41 8.02 -5.18
N ILE A 225 14.47 8.36 -4.44
CA ILE A 225 15.77 8.77 -5.02
C ILE A 225 16.39 7.62 -5.82
N ILE A 226 16.36 6.39 -5.29
CA ILE A 226 16.90 5.20 -5.97
C ILE A 226 16.15 4.98 -7.29
N MET A 227 14.81 5.04 -7.29
CA MET A 227 14.00 4.81 -8.48
C MET A 227 14.18 5.89 -9.53
N GLU A 228 14.24 7.17 -9.14
CA GLU A 228 14.49 8.25 -10.09
C GLU A 228 15.91 8.22 -10.66
N SER A 229 16.89 7.85 -9.86
CA SER A 229 18.26 7.62 -10.33
C SER A 229 18.32 6.50 -11.37
N LYS A 230 17.63 5.37 -11.12
CA LYS A 230 17.48 4.27 -12.12
C LYS A 230 16.84 4.76 -13.41
N ASN A 231 15.80 5.57 -13.29
CA ASN A 231 15.02 6.07 -14.44
C ASN A 231 15.67 7.29 -15.12
N LYS A 232 16.80 7.81 -14.62
CA LYS A 232 17.46 9.03 -15.06
C LYS A 232 16.53 10.25 -15.05
N ARG A 233 15.66 10.34 -14.07
CA ARG A 233 14.72 11.45 -13.86
C ARG A 233 15.13 12.29 -12.64
N LEU A 234 14.47 13.41 -12.47
CA LEU A 234 14.63 14.30 -11.32
C LEU A 234 13.30 14.44 -10.58
N ILE A 235 13.34 14.29 -9.25
CA ILE A 235 12.19 14.53 -8.40
C ILE A 235 11.85 16.01 -8.40
N LYS A 236 10.59 16.33 -8.68
CA LYS A 236 10.05 17.67 -8.46
C LYS A 236 9.78 17.85 -6.98
N LYS A 237 10.64 18.61 -6.30
CA LYS A 237 10.45 18.93 -4.88
C LYS A 237 9.28 19.89 -4.71
N ILE A 238 8.37 19.55 -3.79
CA ILE A 238 7.20 20.35 -3.48
C ILE A 238 7.39 20.89 -2.07
N PHE A 239 7.29 22.21 -1.92
CA PHE A 239 7.34 22.90 -0.64
C PHE A 239 5.93 23.38 -0.28
N GLN A 240 5.39 22.91 0.81
CA GLN A 240 4.06 23.31 1.30
C GLN A 240 4.14 23.77 2.75
N ASN A 241 3.30 24.75 3.08
CA ASN A 241 3.05 25.06 4.49
C ASN A 241 2.14 23.95 5.06
N MET A 242 2.59 23.25 6.10
CA MET A 242 1.88 22.10 6.66
C MET A 242 0.47 22.46 7.15
N ALA A 243 0.24 23.68 7.62
CA ALA A 243 -1.08 24.12 8.08
C ALA A 243 -2.12 24.18 6.94
N THR A 244 -1.68 24.45 5.73
CA THR A 244 -2.53 24.59 4.53
C THR A 244 -2.23 23.50 3.49
N ALA A 245 -1.39 22.54 3.82
CA ALA A 245 -0.95 21.52 2.88
C ALA A 245 -2.10 20.61 2.41
N VAL A 246 -2.12 20.35 1.12
CA VAL A 246 -3.05 19.45 0.47
C VAL A 246 -2.32 18.16 0.12
N PHE A 247 -2.98 17.02 0.29
CA PHE A 247 -2.43 15.73 -0.12
C PHE A 247 -2.10 15.71 -1.61
N LEU A 248 -0.93 15.16 -1.93
CA LEU A 248 -0.44 15.06 -3.29
C LEU A 248 -1.01 13.81 -3.98
N PRO A 249 -1.12 13.81 -5.32
CA PRO A 249 -1.59 12.65 -6.07
C PRO A 249 -0.62 11.47 -5.93
N ILE A 250 -1.21 10.29 -5.80
CA ILE A 250 -0.54 8.99 -5.73
C ILE A 250 -0.98 8.15 -6.94
#